data_35bc562885cfeeafaae69e01a530065b
#
_entry.id   35bc562885cfeeafaae69e01a530065b
#
_cell.length_a   1.000
_cell.length_b   1.000
_cell.length_c   1.000
_cell.angle_alpha   90.00
_cell.angle_beta   90.00
_cell.angle_gamma   90.00
#
_symmetry.space_group_name_H-M   'P 1'
#
loop_
_entity.id
_entity.type
_entity.pdbx_description
1 polymer ?
#
loop_
_entity_poly.entity_id
_entity_poly.type
_entity_poly.pdbx_seq_one_letter_code
_entity_poly.pdbx_strand_id
1 'polypeptide(L)'
;MSERQTQPGRRVDKPWGYEIIWAETPQYVAKLLFVRAGESLSLQYHRMKEETMFLESGELLLEAGEDEKSLRPVEFPAGNAFHIPPGTLHRLTAKSDCRIFEASTPHLSDVVRLKDKYGRNA
;
A
#
# COMPACT_ATOMS: atom_id res chain seq x y z
N MET A 1 -17.52 22.69 -22.17
CA MET A 1 -16.89 22.53 -20.84
C MET A 1 -17.61 21.46 -20.07
N SER A 2 -16.86 20.58 -19.48
CA SER A 2 -17.47 19.56 -18.63
C SER A 2 -17.92 20.16 -17.32
N GLU A 3 -18.97 19.61 -16.79
CA GLU A 3 -19.42 19.99 -15.46
C GLU A 3 -18.41 19.54 -14.42
N ARG A 4 -18.42 20.30 -13.33
CA ARG A 4 -17.59 19.94 -12.18
C ARG A 4 -18.39 19.01 -11.31
N GLN A 5 -18.03 17.74 -11.39
CA GLN A 5 -18.73 16.67 -10.69
C GLN A 5 -17.78 15.95 -9.77
N THR A 6 -18.34 15.41 -8.70
CA THR A 6 -17.61 14.44 -7.89
C THR A 6 -17.76 13.06 -8.53
N GLN A 7 -16.78 12.21 -8.30
CA GLN A 7 -16.79 10.84 -8.77
C GLN A 7 -16.59 9.88 -7.60
N PRO A 8 -17.27 8.73 -7.59
CA PRO A 8 -16.98 7.73 -6.56
C PRO A 8 -15.57 7.16 -6.77
N GLY A 9 -14.94 6.77 -5.69
CA GLY A 9 -13.70 6.03 -5.76
C GLY A 9 -13.93 4.65 -6.40
N ARG A 10 -12.93 4.14 -7.10
CA ARG A 10 -12.99 2.83 -7.73
C ARG A 10 -12.53 1.76 -6.75
N ARG A 11 -13.43 0.87 -6.37
CA ARG A 11 -13.12 -0.21 -5.44
C ARG A 11 -12.49 -1.39 -6.18
N VAL A 12 -11.41 -1.91 -5.61
CA VAL A 12 -10.75 -3.13 -6.08
C VAL A 12 -10.64 -4.08 -4.89
N ASP A 13 -11.30 -5.25 -4.99
CA ASP A 13 -11.20 -6.24 -3.93
C ASP A 13 -9.86 -6.96 -4.00
N LYS A 14 -9.29 -7.23 -2.83
CA LYS A 14 -8.01 -7.90 -2.66
C LYS A 14 -8.17 -9.06 -1.68
N PRO A 15 -7.26 -10.07 -1.74
CA PRO A 15 -7.36 -11.17 -0.78
C PRO A 15 -7.30 -10.73 0.68
N TRP A 16 -6.64 -9.63 0.97
CA TRP A 16 -6.44 -9.09 2.32
C TRP A 16 -7.49 -8.05 2.73
N GLY A 17 -8.36 -7.62 1.82
CA GLY A 17 -9.33 -6.58 2.09
C GLY A 17 -9.78 -5.90 0.80
N TYR A 18 -9.63 -4.60 0.73
CA TYR A 18 -9.93 -3.87 -0.50
C TYR A 18 -9.17 -2.57 -0.54
N GLU A 19 -9.10 -1.99 -1.75
CA GLU A 19 -8.62 -0.64 -1.90
C GLU A 19 -9.64 0.21 -2.65
N ILE A 20 -9.65 1.49 -2.35
CA ILE A 20 -10.43 2.49 -3.08
C ILE A 20 -9.44 3.41 -3.75
N ILE A 21 -9.42 3.41 -5.08
CA ILE A 21 -8.60 4.35 -5.85
C ILE A 21 -9.44 5.60 -6.04
N TRP A 22 -9.10 6.66 -5.31
CA TRP A 22 -9.92 7.86 -5.31
C TRP A 22 -9.28 9.03 -6.04
N ALA A 23 -8.02 8.90 -6.47
CA ALA A 23 -7.37 9.85 -7.37
C ALA A 23 -6.45 9.09 -8.31
N GLU A 24 -6.58 9.38 -9.59
CA GLU A 24 -5.73 8.78 -10.60
C GLU A 24 -5.56 9.76 -11.73
N THR A 25 -4.35 10.30 -11.88
CA THR A 25 -4.01 11.27 -12.91
C THR A 25 -2.68 10.84 -13.55
N PRO A 26 -2.28 11.46 -14.65
CA PRO A 26 -0.94 11.19 -15.20
C PRO A 26 0.21 11.52 -14.26
N GLN A 27 -0.04 12.20 -13.14
CA GLN A 27 1.00 12.66 -12.23
C GLN A 27 0.99 11.99 -10.87
N TYR A 28 -0.16 11.47 -10.42
CA TYR A 28 -0.24 10.85 -9.10
C TYR A 28 -1.42 9.89 -8.98
N VAL A 29 -1.33 9.03 -7.97
CA VAL A 29 -2.41 8.13 -7.59
C VAL A 29 -2.59 8.24 -6.08
N ALA A 30 -3.84 8.19 -5.62
CA ALA A 30 -4.14 8.12 -4.20
C ALA A 30 -5.18 7.03 -3.95
N LYS A 31 -4.95 6.29 -2.87
CA LYS A 31 -5.80 5.15 -2.49
C LYS A 31 -6.09 5.15 -1.01
N LEU A 32 -7.19 4.50 -0.67
CA LEU A 32 -7.44 4.02 0.69
C LEU A 32 -7.31 2.50 0.63
N LEU A 33 -6.50 1.93 1.53
CA LEU A 33 -6.40 0.49 1.70
C LEU A 33 -7.09 0.12 3.00
N PHE A 34 -7.96 -0.88 2.92
CA PHE A 34 -8.52 -1.52 4.11
C PHE A 34 -7.95 -2.93 4.21
N VAL A 35 -7.20 -3.20 5.27
CA VAL A 35 -6.56 -4.51 5.49
C VAL A 35 -7.21 -5.15 6.71
N ARG A 36 -7.80 -6.33 6.53
CA ARG A 36 -8.46 -7.04 7.64
C ARG A 36 -7.44 -7.56 8.62
N ALA A 37 -7.83 -7.61 9.89
CA ALA A 37 -7.02 -8.17 10.96
C ALA A 37 -6.51 -9.57 10.58
N GLY A 38 -5.23 -9.80 10.78
CA GLY A 38 -4.59 -11.07 10.48
C GLY A 38 -4.13 -11.23 9.05
N GLU A 39 -4.47 -10.30 8.15
CA GLU A 39 -4.08 -10.39 6.75
C GLU A 39 -2.83 -9.56 6.47
N SER A 40 -2.15 -9.89 5.39
CA SER A 40 -0.93 -9.19 5.01
C SER A 40 -0.88 -8.97 3.50
N LEU A 41 -0.22 -7.89 3.10
CA LEU A 41 0.17 -7.70 1.72
C LEU A 41 1.40 -8.53 1.44
N SER A 42 1.76 -8.68 0.16
CA SER A 42 2.95 -9.44 -0.20
C SER A 42 4.23 -8.74 0.26
N LEU A 43 5.29 -9.52 0.41
CA LEU A 43 6.64 -8.98 0.48
C LEU A 43 7.02 -8.54 -0.92
N GLN A 44 7.21 -7.25 -1.12
CA GLN A 44 7.27 -6.68 -2.46
C GLN A 44 8.17 -5.46 -2.52
N TYR A 45 8.53 -5.09 -3.74
CA TYR A 45 9.14 -3.80 -4.03
C TYR A 45 8.60 -3.27 -5.35
N HIS A 46 8.87 -2.00 -5.63
CA HIS A 46 8.49 -1.34 -6.86
C HIS A 46 9.74 -0.84 -7.55
N ARG A 47 9.79 -0.95 -8.88
CA ARG A 47 10.96 -0.50 -9.64
C ARG A 47 10.99 0.99 -9.84
N MET A 48 9.84 1.59 -10.09
CA MET A 48 9.71 3.02 -10.39
C MET A 48 8.78 3.73 -9.43
N LYS A 49 7.78 3.02 -8.90
CA LYS A 49 6.77 3.61 -8.04
C LYS A 49 7.39 4.11 -6.74
N GLU A 50 7.09 5.34 -6.43
CA GLU A 50 7.38 5.93 -5.13
C GLU A 50 6.07 6.16 -4.42
N GLU A 51 6.00 5.85 -3.13
CA GLU A 51 4.76 6.00 -2.37
C GLU A 51 5.03 6.47 -0.96
N THR A 52 4.00 7.05 -0.36
CA THR A 52 3.97 7.35 1.07
C THR A 52 2.66 6.82 1.61
N MET A 53 2.74 6.11 2.72
CA MET A 53 1.57 5.55 3.40
C MET A 53 1.33 6.28 4.71
N PHE A 54 0.06 6.51 5.02
CA PHE A 54 -0.37 7.12 6.27
C PHE A 54 -1.34 6.15 6.95
N LEU A 55 -1.01 5.71 8.15
CA LEU A 55 -1.89 4.83 8.92
C LEU A 55 -2.93 5.68 9.66
N GLU A 56 -4.18 5.62 9.20
CA GLU A 56 -5.25 6.37 9.80
C GLU A 56 -5.76 5.69 11.07
N SER A 57 -5.89 4.35 11.04
CA SER A 57 -6.37 3.60 12.21
C SER A 57 -5.90 2.16 12.15
N GLY A 58 -5.84 1.51 13.32
CA GLY A 58 -5.46 0.12 13.47
C GLY A 58 -4.03 -0.07 13.95
N GLU A 59 -3.64 -1.33 14.13
CA GLU A 59 -2.29 -1.73 14.48
C GLU A 59 -1.65 -2.44 13.30
N LEU A 60 -0.54 -1.92 12.82
CA LEU A 60 0.12 -2.38 11.62
C LEU A 60 1.56 -2.75 11.93
N LEU A 61 1.99 -3.92 11.44
CA LEU A 61 3.39 -4.28 11.40
C LEU A 61 3.94 -3.95 10.02
N LEU A 62 4.93 -3.09 9.97
CA LEU A 62 5.65 -2.79 8.74
C LEU A 62 7.04 -3.39 8.83
N GLU A 63 7.44 -4.10 7.78
CA GLU A 63 8.81 -4.56 7.63
C GLU A 63 9.37 -3.90 6.38
N ALA A 64 10.58 -3.35 6.46
CA ALA A 64 11.19 -2.67 5.32
C ALA A 64 12.70 -2.85 5.34
N GLY A 65 13.32 -2.80 4.16
CA GLY A 65 14.76 -2.92 4.01
C GLY A 65 15.17 -2.90 2.54
N GLU A 66 16.46 -2.93 2.28
CA GLU A 66 16.99 -2.95 0.92
C GLU A 66 16.90 -4.34 0.29
N ASP A 67 16.96 -5.39 1.12
CA ASP A 67 16.85 -6.78 0.69
C ASP A 67 16.24 -7.62 1.81
N GLU A 68 16.06 -8.93 1.57
CA GLU A 68 15.46 -9.81 2.56
C GLU A 68 16.29 -9.91 3.85
N LYS A 69 17.61 -9.83 3.74
CA LYS A 69 18.50 -9.93 4.91
C LYS A 69 18.45 -8.69 5.78
N SER A 70 18.16 -7.55 5.20
CA SER A 70 18.10 -6.28 5.91
C SER A 70 16.71 -5.88 6.33
N LEU A 71 15.69 -6.73 6.11
CA LEU A 71 14.33 -6.45 6.56
C LEU A 71 14.31 -6.25 8.07
N ARG A 72 13.71 -5.16 8.50
CA ARG A 72 13.56 -4.82 9.91
C ARG A 72 12.15 -4.35 10.17
N PRO A 73 11.60 -4.68 11.34
CA PRO A 73 10.33 -4.09 11.73
C PRO A 73 10.51 -2.59 11.91
N VAL A 74 9.53 -1.85 11.43
CA VAL A 74 9.46 -0.40 11.55
C VAL A 74 8.24 -0.08 12.39
N GLU A 75 8.44 0.72 13.42
CA GLU A 75 7.33 1.18 14.25
C GLU A 75 6.44 2.10 13.44
N PHE A 76 5.15 1.74 13.33
CA PHE A 76 4.21 2.47 12.48
C PHE A 76 2.89 2.69 13.22
N PRO A 77 2.87 3.61 14.20
CA PRO A 77 1.64 3.88 14.94
C PRO A 77 0.64 4.68 14.09
N ALA A 78 -0.63 4.56 14.42
CA ALA A 78 -1.66 5.35 13.78
C ALA A 78 -1.34 6.85 13.90
N GLY A 79 -1.57 7.57 12.83
CA GLY A 79 -1.22 8.98 12.75
C GLY A 79 0.15 9.26 12.15
N ASN A 80 0.95 8.21 11.88
CA ASN A 80 2.27 8.37 11.27
C ASN A 80 2.25 8.04 9.78
N ALA A 81 3.22 8.58 9.07
CA ALA A 81 3.43 8.29 7.66
C ALA A 81 4.80 7.65 7.44
N PHE A 82 4.90 6.81 6.41
CA PHE A 82 6.16 6.17 6.05
C PHE A 82 6.37 6.30 4.55
N HIS A 83 7.52 6.84 4.16
CA HIS A 83 7.91 7.04 2.76
C HIS A 83 8.64 5.79 2.25
N ILE A 84 8.21 5.28 1.11
CA ILE A 84 8.77 4.09 0.48
C ILE A 84 9.30 4.48 -0.89
N PRO A 85 10.62 4.72 -1.02
CA PRO A 85 11.22 5.00 -2.33
C PRO A 85 11.30 3.74 -3.19
N PRO A 86 11.48 3.89 -4.50
CA PRO A 86 11.64 2.74 -5.38
C PRO A 86 12.76 1.81 -4.90
N GLY A 87 12.55 0.52 -5.06
CA GLY A 87 13.55 -0.50 -4.69
C GLY A 87 13.50 -0.93 -3.23
N THR A 88 12.72 -0.27 -2.41
CA THR A 88 12.61 -0.64 -0.99
C THR A 88 11.70 -1.85 -0.84
N LEU A 89 12.26 -2.93 -0.33
CA LEU A 89 11.50 -4.14 -0.02
C LEU A 89 10.68 -3.91 1.23
N HIS A 90 9.38 -4.23 1.17
CA HIS A 90 8.49 -3.97 2.30
C HIS A 90 7.32 -4.95 2.35
N ARG A 91 6.77 -5.11 3.55
CA ARG A 91 5.58 -5.91 3.79
C ARG A 91 4.76 -5.30 4.92
N LEU A 92 3.44 -5.25 4.72
CA LEU A 92 2.48 -4.79 5.71
C LEU A 92 1.68 -5.97 6.23
N THR A 93 1.53 -6.07 7.54
CA THR A 93 0.70 -7.09 8.18
C THR A 93 -0.21 -6.39 9.18
N ALA A 94 -1.52 -6.61 9.05
CA ALA A 94 -2.50 -6.00 9.94
C ALA A 94 -2.68 -6.86 11.20
N LYS A 95 -2.43 -6.29 12.36
CA LYS A 95 -2.72 -6.94 13.65
C LYS A 95 -4.16 -6.71 14.07
N SER A 96 -4.74 -5.60 13.65
CA SER A 96 -6.16 -5.32 13.73
C SER A 96 -6.58 -4.77 12.38
N ASP A 97 -7.88 -4.54 12.18
CA ASP A 97 -8.34 -3.90 10.94
C ASP A 97 -7.65 -2.54 10.78
N CYS A 98 -7.03 -2.33 9.63
CA CYS A 98 -6.26 -1.13 9.35
C CYS A 98 -6.84 -0.34 8.19
N ARG A 99 -6.83 0.98 8.32
CA ARG A 99 -7.15 1.92 7.24
C ARG A 99 -5.90 2.72 6.94
N ILE A 100 -5.45 2.63 5.71
CA ILE A 100 -4.19 3.20 5.26
C ILE A 100 -4.45 4.08 4.05
N PHE A 101 -3.99 5.33 4.08
CA PHE A 101 -3.99 6.17 2.89
C PHE A 101 -2.65 6.06 2.21
N GLU A 102 -2.67 5.92 0.88
CA GLU A 102 -1.47 5.84 0.08
C GLU A 102 -1.50 6.95 -0.97
N ALA A 103 -0.41 7.70 -1.06
CA ALA A 103 -0.17 8.62 -2.16
C ALA A 103 1.03 8.10 -2.93
N SER A 104 0.94 8.04 -4.26
CA SER A 104 2.02 7.47 -5.05
C SER A 104 2.13 8.09 -6.43
N THR A 105 3.26 7.83 -7.07
CA THR A 105 3.44 8.08 -8.48
C THR A 105 2.52 7.17 -9.30
N PRO A 106 2.23 7.50 -10.58
CA PRO A 106 1.20 6.79 -11.36
C PRO A 106 1.69 5.48 -11.97
N HIS A 107 2.18 4.55 -11.14
CA HIS A 107 2.73 3.26 -11.56
C HIS A 107 1.96 2.13 -10.88
N LEU A 108 0.63 2.07 -11.11
CA LEU A 108 -0.26 1.15 -10.41
C LEU A 108 0.12 -0.32 -10.53
N SER A 109 0.62 -0.74 -11.69
CA SER A 109 0.95 -2.14 -11.95
C SER A 109 2.40 -2.50 -11.65
N ASP A 110 3.19 -1.54 -11.19
CA ASP A 110 4.61 -1.74 -10.91
C ASP A 110 4.80 -2.40 -9.55
N VAL A 111 4.71 -3.71 -9.51
CA VAL A 111 4.95 -4.47 -8.28
C VAL A 111 5.69 -5.76 -8.60
N VAL A 112 6.74 -6.04 -7.82
CA VAL A 112 7.46 -7.33 -7.85
C VAL A 112 7.22 -8.01 -6.51
N ARG A 113 6.50 -9.12 -6.53
CA ARG A 113 6.18 -9.89 -5.32
C ARG A 113 7.20 -11.00 -5.13
N LEU A 114 7.83 -11.02 -3.97
CA LEU A 114 8.77 -12.09 -3.62
C LEU A 114 8.08 -13.21 -2.83
N LYS A 115 7.19 -12.86 -1.91
CA LYS A 115 6.43 -13.80 -1.11
C LYS A 115 5.02 -13.25 -0.94
N ASP A 116 4.04 -14.11 -1.13
CA ASP A 116 2.64 -13.72 -1.04
C ASP A 116 1.84 -14.83 -0.35
N LYS A 117 1.18 -14.48 0.74
CA LYS A 117 0.35 -15.39 1.53
C LYS A 117 -0.73 -16.05 0.66
N TYR A 118 -1.18 -15.39 -0.40
CA TYR A 118 -2.29 -15.82 -1.24
C TYR A 118 -1.85 -16.46 -2.56
N GLY A 119 -0.54 -16.64 -2.77
CA GLY A 119 0.01 -17.32 -3.95
C GLY A 119 -0.04 -16.53 -5.24
N ARG A 120 -0.20 -15.20 -5.20
CA ARG A 120 -0.19 -14.37 -6.41
C ARG A 120 1.23 -14.27 -6.96
N ASN A 121 1.36 -14.30 -8.26
CA ASN A 121 2.65 -14.09 -8.90
C ASN A 121 2.86 -12.62 -9.23
N ALA A 122 4.12 -12.23 -9.28
CA ALA A 122 4.50 -10.87 -9.64
C ALA A 122 4.23 -10.61 -11.12
#